data_0f54c1ce11acaed44762f032edf53d92
#
_entry.id   0f54c1ce11acaed44762f032edf53d92
#
_cell.length_a   1.000
_cell.length_b   1.000
_cell.length_c   1.000
_cell.angle_alpha   90.00
_cell.angle_beta   90.00
_cell.angle_gamma   90.00
#
_symmetry.space_group_name_H-M   'P 1'
#
loop_
_entity.id
_entity.type
_entity.pdbx_description
1 polymer ?
#
loop_
_entity_poly.entity_id
_entity_poly.type
_entity_poly.pdbx_seq_one_letter_code
_entity_poly.pdbx_strand_id
1 'polypeptide(L)'
;MRVLLISANTETISMPTLPLGFACVAAATQNAGHEVALLNLMFEGDPKVGIRNSIEDFRPEVIGISVRNIDDQNMLQPRFLLAPVKEVIESCRSFSEAPIILGGAGYSIFPGSALGYLGADIGIQGEGEIVFPLLVDRIGKGGEVSDLPGVHLASQIALTNTSPCLSFPRKRESTSLSTDVDPRFRGGDDQSSSYRVADVRAEREPPSRHFEENLDDLPLPEPDLWIPPGASKRKLWVPVQSRRGCPLDCTFCSTSAIEGREIRRRSPAHVVKWLAELRKTGCRNFNFVDNVFNFPPDYAKDLCRQVIQADLGLHLWCLIYPKWIDAELVELMGRAGCRQISFGFESGSDEMLRSLNKRFDQKEISAVSEMFAEAGIERMGFLLLGGPGETKDSVEESLAFADSLNLEALKITVGLRIYPQTPLARTAVAEGVVKADDDLLFPQFYLQPELRDWLSERVATYKASRPWVN
;
A
#
# COMPACT_ATOMS: atom_id res chain seq x y z
N MET A 1 -20.19 21.22 -5.44
CA MET A 1 -18.86 21.68 -5.92
C MET A 1 -18.39 20.78 -7.05
N ARG A 2 -17.53 21.30 -7.94
CA ARG A 2 -16.80 20.51 -8.96
C ARG A 2 -15.51 19.97 -8.34
N VAL A 3 -15.37 18.66 -8.30
CA VAL A 3 -14.26 17.94 -7.67
C VAL A 3 -13.52 17.11 -8.72
N LEU A 4 -12.27 17.44 -9.00
CA LEU A 4 -11.39 16.63 -9.83
C LEU A 4 -10.62 15.66 -8.96
N LEU A 5 -10.80 14.38 -9.18
CA LEU A 5 -10.02 13.34 -8.52
C LEU A 5 -8.94 12.80 -9.47
N ILE A 6 -7.70 12.69 -8.99
CA ILE A 6 -6.54 12.25 -9.78
C ILE A 6 -5.93 11.00 -9.10
N SER A 7 -5.87 9.89 -9.83
CA SER A 7 -5.07 8.73 -9.46
C SER A 7 -3.64 8.94 -9.96
N ALA A 8 -2.72 9.25 -9.05
CA ALA A 8 -1.32 9.56 -9.39
C ALA A 8 -0.46 8.31 -9.64
N ASN A 9 -1.02 7.09 -9.52
CA ASN A 9 -0.27 5.85 -9.72
C ASN A 9 -0.07 5.56 -11.22
N THR A 10 1.19 5.48 -11.64
CA THR A 10 1.60 5.06 -13.00
C THR A 10 2.36 3.74 -12.99
N GLU A 11 2.48 3.08 -11.83
CA GLU A 11 3.31 1.88 -11.66
C GLU A 11 2.59 0.61 -12.10
N THR A 12 3.29 -0.15 -12.95
CA THR A 12 2.81 -1.44 -13.51
C THR A 12 3.64 -2.63 -13.04
N ILE A 13 4.34 -2.51 -11.90
CA ILE A 13 5.36 -3.46 -11.41
C ILE A 13 4.86 -4.91 -11.43
N SER A 14 3.74 -5.28 -11.05
CA SER A 14 3.24 -6.66 -11.18
C SER A 14 2.14 -6.76 -12.22
N MET A 15 1.26 -5.79 -12.23
CA MET A 15 0.17 -5.62 -13.19
C MET A 15 -0.37 -4.19 -13.11
N PRO A 16 -0.98 -3.66 -14.18
CA PRO A 16 -1.76 -2.43 -14.10
C PRO A 16 -2.88 -2.57 -13.07
N THR A 17 -2.87 -1.73 -12.03
CA THR A 17 -3.84 -1.81 -10.96
C THR A 17 -4.86 -0.68 -11.09
N LEU A 18 -6.12 -1.02 -11.31
CA LEU A 18 -7.22 -0.06 -11.30
C LEU A 18 -7.40 0.52 -9.88
N PRO A 19 -7.69 1.83 -9.76
CA PRO A 19 -7.68 2.52 -8.48
C PRO A 19 -9.02 2.39 -7.71
N LEU A 20 -9.30 1.22 -7.12
CA LEU A 20 -10.57 0.94 -6.45
C LEU A 20 -10.92 1.95 -5.34
N GLY A 21 -10.01 2.19 -4.37
CA GLY A 21 -10.30 3.12 -3.26
C GLY A 21 -10.59 4.53 -3.74
N PHE A 22 -9.91 4.98 -4.78
CA PHE A 22 -10.16 6.24 -5.47
C PHE A 22 -11.57 6.28 -6.09
N ALA A 23 -11.99 5.19 -6.76
CA ALA A 23 -13.31 5.08 -7.34
C ALA A 23 -14.44 5.06 -6.28
N CYS A 24 -14.19 4.43 -5.13
CA CYS A 24 -15.14 4.43 -4.00
C CYS A 24 -15.32 5.85 -3.43
N VAL A 25 -14.23 6.62 -3.28
CA VAL A 25 -14.31 8.02 -2.84
C VAL A 25 -15.06 8.87 -3.87
N ALA A 26 -14.84 8.63 -5.17
CA ALA A 26 -15.57 9.32 -6.23
C ALA A 26 -17.08 9.06 -6.15
N ALA A 27 -17.49 7.79 -6.01
CA ALA A 27 -18.90 7.42 -5.85
C ALA A 27 -19.53 8.07 -4.62
N ALA A 28 -18.83 8.07 -3.48
CA ALA A 28 -19.30 8.72 -2.26
C ALA A 28 -19.48 10.23 -2.44
N THR A 29 -18.54 10.86 -3.16
CA THR A 29 -18.57 12.30 -3.43
C THR A 29 -19.73 12.66 -4.37
N GLN A 30 -19.98 11.84 -5.39
CA GLN A 30 -21.17 12.01 -6.27
C GLN A 30 -22.47 11.85 -5.50
N ASN A 31 -22.56 10.82 -4.63
CA ASN A 31 -23.76 10.59 -3.80
C ASN A 31 -24.02 11.74 -2.82
N ALA A 32 -22.99 12.48 -2.40
CA ALA A 32 -23.12 13.71 -1.60
C ALA A 32 -23.58 14.93 -2.43
N GLY A 33 -23.81 14.78 -3.73
CA GLY A 33 -24.33 15.83 -4.61
C GLY A 33 -23.27 16.70 -5.24
N HIS A 34 -21.99 16.29 -5.25
CA HIS A 34 -20.92 17.01 -5.95
C HIS A 34 -20.78 16.49 -7.39
N GLU A 35 -20.34 17.38 -8.28
CA GLU A 35 -19.94 17.01 -9.63
C GLU A 35 -18.49 16.50 -9.59
N VAL A 36 -18.25 15.29 -10.12
CA VAL A 36 -16.95 14.61 -10.00
C VAL A 36 -16.40 14.26 -11.38
N ALA A 37 -15.18 14.68 -11.67
CA ALA A 37 -14.39 14.21 -12.79
C ALA A 37 -13.22 13.34 -12.29
N LEU A 38 -12.86 12.31 -13.06
CA LEU A 38 -11.77 11.39 -12.75
C LEU A 38 -10.66 11.46 -13.79
N LEU A 39 -9.41 11.52 -13.32
CA LEU A 39 -8.21 11.39 -14.14
C LEU A 39 -7.35 10.25 -13.59
N ASN A 40 -7.14 9.21 -14.39
CA ASN A 40 -6.26 8.09 -14.04
C ASN A 40 -4.98 8.17 -14.86
N LEU A 41 -3.89 8.65 -14.24
CA LEU A 41 -2.61 8.88 -14.92
C LEU A 41 -1.95 7.60 -15.45
N MET A 42 -2.36 6.42 -15.00
CA MET A 42 -1.85 5.15 -15.53
C MET A 42 -2.16 4.96 -17.03
N PHE A 43 -3.21 5.59 -17.53
CA PHE A 43 -3.64 5.44 -18.92
C PHE A 43 -3.39 6.69 -19.76
N GLU A 44 -2.78 7.73 -19.17
CA GLU A 44 -2.40 8.95 -19.87
C GLU A 44 -1.04 8.78 -20.55
N GLY A 45 -0.92 9.24 -21.80
CA GLY A 45 0.36 9.23 -22.52
C GLY A 45 1.36 10.26 -21.96
N ASP A 46 0.86 11.45 -21.61
CA ASP A 46 1.60 12.51 -20.94
C ASP A 46 0.76 13.02 -19.75
N PRO A 47 1.17 12.71 -18.51
CA PRO A 47 0.46 13.10 -17.30
C PRO A 47 0.21 14.61 -17.21
N LYS A 48 1.17 15.45 -17.62
CA LYS A 48 1.06 16.90 -17.54
C LYS A 48 0.01 17.45 -18.49
N VAL A 49 -0.08 16.89 -19.69
CA VAL A 49 -1.12 17.24 -20.68
C VAL A 49 -2.49 16.81 -20.19
N GLY A 50 -2.62 15.59 -19.66
CA GLY A 50 -3.87 15.08 -19.08
C GLY A 50 -4.37 15.95 -17.92
N ILE A 51 -3.49 16.35 -17.01
CA ILE A 51 -3.80 17.25 -15.88
C ILE A 51 -4.29 18.60 -16.39
N ARG A 52 -3.55 19.24 -17.30
CA ARG A 52 -3.92 20.54 -17.86
C ARG A 52 -5.31 20.49 -18.50
N ASN A 53 -5.53 19.55 -19.42
CA ASN A 53 -6.80 19.43 -20.12
C ASN A 53 -7.97 19.22 -19.14
N SER A 54 -7.79 18.31 -18.17
CA SER A 54 -8.82 18.04 -17.16
C SER A 54 -9.15 19.27 -16.31
N ILE A 55 -8.15 20.09 -15.96
CA ILE A 55 -8.36 21.31 -15.18
C ILE A 55 -9.02 22.41 -16.02
N GLU A 56 -8.55 22.65 -17.26
CA GLU A 56 -9.10 23.67 -18.15
C GLU A 56 -10.55 23.37 -18.53
N ASP A 57 -10.87 22.10 -18.83
CA ASP A 57 -12.21 21.69 -19.26
C ASP A 57 -13.20 21.66 -18.09
N PHE A 58 -12.79 21.08 -16.95
CA PHE A 58 -13.69 20.85 -15.81
C PHE A 58 -13.73 22.02 -14.81
N ARG A 59 -12.65 22.82 -14.71
CA ARG A 59 -12.50 23.95 -13.79
C ARG A 59 -12.82 23.58 -12.34
N PRO A 60 -12.07 22.65 -11.75
CA PRO A 60 -12.37 22.13 -10.42
C PRO A 60 -12.25 23.22 -9.35
N GLU A 61 -13.12 23.10 -8.33
CA GLU A 61 -13.09 23.91 -7.11
C GLU A 61 -12.31 23.20 -6.00
N VAL A 62 -12.11 21.89 -6.14
CA VAL A 62 -11.29 21.04 -5.26
C VAL A 62 -10.60 19.98 -6.12
N ILE A 63 -9.32 19.69 -5.80
CA ILE A 63 -8.55 18.62 -6.44
C ILE A 63 -8.20 17.58 -5.37
N GLY A 64 -8.64 16.32 -5.55
CA GLY A 64 -8.24 15.19 -4.70
C GLY A 64 -7.19 14.33 -5.40
N ILE A 65 -6.09 13.99 -4.72
CA ILE A 65 -5.02 13.16 -5.28
C ILE A 65 -4.86 11.89 -4.47
N SER A 66 -5.00 10.74 -5.13
CA SER A 66 -4.80 9.42 -4.52
C SER A 66 -3.35 8.98 -4.63
N VAL A 67 -2.68 8.81 -3.48
CA VAL A 67 -1.32 8.28 -3.33
C VAL A 67 -1.41 6.81 -2.96
N ARG A 68 -1.13 5.92 -3.91
CA ARG A 68 -1.24 4.47 -3.68
C ARG A 68 0.01 3.90 -3.03
N ASN A 69 1.19 4.20 -3.56
CA ASN A 69 2.47 3.65 -3.14
C ASN A 69 3.43 4.77 -2.74
N ILE A 70 4.26 4.51 -1.75
CA ILE A 70 5.36 5.40 -1.32
C ILE A 70 6.66 5.02 -2.03
N ASP A 71 6.89 3.72 -2.17
CA ASP A 71 8.07 3.13 -2.78
C ASP A 71 7.73 1.77 -3.41
N ASP A 72 8.71 1.13 -4.05
CA ASP A 72 8.56 -0.19 -4.68
C ASP A 72 8.96 -1.34 -3.76
N GLN A 73 9.32 -1.08 -2.51
CA GLN A 73 9.79 -2.06 -1.51
C GLN A 73 11.01 -2.87 -1.97
N ASN A 74 11.79 -2.36 -2.90
CA ASN A 74 12.98 -3.00 -3.42
C ASN A 74 14.24 -2.42 -2.77
N MET A 75 14.84 -3.12 -1.83
CA MET A 75 16.04 -2.66 -1.12
C MET A 75 17.23 -2.50 -2.06
N LEU A 76 17.37 -3.35 -3.07
CA LEU A 76 18.56 -3.35 -3.94
C LEU A 76 18.59 -2.16 -4.90
N GLN A 77 17.43 -1.69 -5.34
CA GLN A 77 17.27 -0.52 -6.20
C GLN A 77 16.00 0.23 -5.80
N PRO A 78 15.98 0.89 -4.64
CA PRO A 78 14.76 1.50 -4.13
C PRO A 78 14.31 2.67 -5.00
N ARG A 79 13.05 2.65 -5.39
CA ARG A 79 12.40 3.76 -6.08
C ARG A 79 11.44 4.45 -5.14
N PHE A 80 11.67 5.73 -4.94
CA PHE A 80 10.80 6.58 -4.14
C PHE A 80 9.69 7.16 -5.03
N LEU A 81 8.46 6.67 -4.86
CA LEU A 81 7.36 6.94 -5.76
C LEU A 81 6.57 8.21 -5.42
N LEU A 82 6.92 8.92 -4.35
CA LEU A 82 6.34 10.24 -4.06
C LEU A 82 6.95 11.35 -4.90
N ALA A 83 8.15 11.19 -5.45
CA ALA A 83 8.74 12.22 -6.32
C ALA A 83 7.89 12.50 -7.56
N PRO A 84 7.41 11.49 -8.33
CA PRO A 84 6.46 11.71 -9.42
C PRO A 84 5.12 12.31 -8.95
N VAL A 85 4.63 11.94 -7.75
CA VAL A 85 3.39 12.54 -7.21
C VAL A 85 3.58 14.03 -6.92
N LYS A 86 4.76 14.45 -6.48
CA LYS A 86 5.09 15.86 -6.28
C LYS A 86 5.01 16.65 -7.59
N GLU A 87 5.54 16.08 -8.68
CA GLU A 87 5.43 16.68 -10.03
C GLU A 87 3.96 16.82 -10.49
N VAL A 88 3.10 15.85 -10.14
CA VAL A 88 1.65 15.95 -10.38
C VAL A 88 1.04 17.13 -9.64
N ILE A 89 1.38 17.32 -8.36
CA ILE A 89 0.89 18.45 -7.55
C ILE A 89 1.38 19.79 -8.11
N GLU A 90 2.66 19.89 -8.45
CA GLU A 90 3.24 21.09 -9.08
C GLU A 90 2.55 21.41 -10.43
N SER A 91 2.21 20.37 -11.20
CA SER A 91 1.44 20.53 -12.43
C SER A 91 0.02 21.05 -12.15
N CYS A 92 -0.67 20.50 -11.15
CA CYS A 92 -1.99 21.02 -10.75
C CYS A 92 -1.93 22.49 -10.34
N ARG A 93 -0.95 22.87 -9.54
CA ARG A 93 -0.72 24.26 -9.10
C ARG A 93 -0.43 25.23 -10.26
N SER A 94 0.16 24.73 -11.36
CA SER A 94 0.43 25.54 -12.54
C SER A 94 -0.83 25.93 -13.31
N PHE A 95 -1.95 25.23 -13.11
CA PHE A 95 -3.19 25.41 -13.85
C PHE A 95 -4.40 25.74 -12.97
N SER A 96 -4.28 25.64 -11.62
CA SER A 96 -5.40 25.86 -10.70
C SER A 96 -4.94 26.31 -9.32
N GLU A 97 -5.74 27.22 -8.72
CA GLU A 97 -5.63 27.65 -7.32
C GLU A 97 -6.51 26.80 -6.37
N ALA A 98 -7.22 25.80 -6.89
CA ALA A 98 -8.07 24.94 -6.08
C ALA A 98 -7.27 24.20 -4.99
N PRO A 99 -7.82 24.04 -3.77
CA PRO A 99 -7.16 23.31 -2.72
C PRO A 99 -6.92 21.85 -3.13
N ILE A 100 -5.71 21.34 -2.81
CA ILE A 100 -5.28 19.99 -3.12
C ILE A 100 -5.37 19.12 -1.87
N ILE A 101 -6.15 18.04 -1.95
CA ILE A 101 -6.39 17.08 -0.86
C ILE A 101 -5.75 15.75 -1.20
N LEU A 102 -4.87 15.26 -0.32
CA LEU A 102 -4.24 13.95 -0.46
C LEU A 102 -5.04 12.87 0.25
N GLY A 103 -4.98 11.66 -0.28
CA GLY A 103 -5.49 10.47 0.36
C GLY A 103 -4.87 9.21 -0.24
N GLY A 104 -5.41 8.05 0.15
CA GLY A 104 -4.99 6.76 -0.36
C GLY A 104 -4.08 5.97 0.59
N ALA A 105 -3.84 4.70 0.26
CA ALA A 105 -3.15 3.75 1.13
C ALA A 105 -1.71 4.19 1.46
N GLY A 106 -0.95 4.65 0.46
CA GLY A 106 0.42 5.13 0.67
C GLY A 106 0.45 6.37 1.56
N TYR A 107 -0.42 7.35 1.31
CA TYR A 107 -0.54 8.53 2.16
C TYR A 107 -0.85 8.15 3.62
N SER A 108 -1.74 7.20 3.84
CA SER A 108 -2.21 6.81 5.18
C SER A 108 -1.12 6.21 6.07
N ILE A 109 -0.02 5.72 5.49
CA ILE A 109 1.12 5.21 6.25
C ILE A 109 1.96 6.36 6.84
N PHE A 110 2.10 7.48 6.11
CA PHE A 110 2.98 8.60 6.45
C PHE A 110 2.25 9.96 6.34
N PRO A 111 1.11 10.15 7.02
CA PRO A 111 0.22 11.28 6.72
C PRO A 111 0.89 12.65 6.88
N GLY A 112 1.59 12.89 7.98
CA GLY A 112 2.27 14.17 8.23
C GLY A 112 3.47 14.39 7.30
N SER A 113 4.38 13.42 7.24
CA SER A 113 5.60 13.51 6.45
C SER A 113 5.31 13.58 4.95
N ALA A 114 4.34 12.79 4.46
CA ALA A 114 3.95 12.83 3.05
C ALA A 114 3.28 14.16 2.69
N LEU A 115 2.41 14.71 3.54
CA LEU A 115 1.79 16.01 3.31
C LEU A 115 2.83 17.13 3.23
N GLY A 116 3.80 17.14 4.16
CA GLY A 116 4.89 18.10 4.18
C GLY A 116 5.82 17.99 2.96
N TYR A 117 6.19 16.77 2.58
CA TYR A 117 7.05 16.52 1.42
C TYR A 117 6.38 16.93 0.09
N LEU A 118 5.11 16.59 -0.07
CA LEU A 118 4.36 16.81 -1.30
C LEU A 118 3.88 18.25 -1.47
N GLY A 119 3.70 19.00 -0.38
CA GLY A 119 3.29 20.39 -0.43
C GLY A 119 1.82 20.60 -0.85
N ALA A 120 0.95 19.65 -0.54
CA ALA A 120 -0.49 19.82 -0.69
C ALA A 120 -1.09 20.52 0.54
N ASP A 121 -2.37 20.91 0.49
CA ASP A 121 -2.99 21.71 1.54
C ASP A 121 -3.53 20.87 2.68
N ILE A 122 -4.16 19.76 2.34
CA ILE A 122 -4.90 18.89 3.26
C ILE A 122 -4.58 17.43 2.93
N GLY A 123 -4.66 16.58 3.93
CA GLY A 123 -4.59 15.14 3.73
C GLY A 123 -5.60 14.39 4.57
N ILE A 124 -6.11 13.26 4.08
CA ILE A 124 -7.04 12.37 4.77
C ILE A 124 -6.36 11.02 5.00
N GLN A 125 -6.13 10.66 6.25
CA GLN A 125 -5.61 9.36 6.66
C GLN A 125 -6.74 8.35 6.87
N GLY A 126 -6.62 7.18 6.27
CA GLY A 126 -7.62 6.09 6.37
C GLY A 126 -8.66 6.12 5.27
N GLU A 127 -9.91 5.84 5.62
CA GLU A 127 -11.03 5.74 4.68
C GLU A 127 -11.56 7.12 4.29
N GLY A 128 -11.63 7.37 3.00
CA GLY A 128 -12.04 8.67 2.45
C GLY A 128 -13.53 8.79 2.13
N GLU A 129 -14.27 7.69 2.06
CA GLU A 129 -15.65 7.69 1.52
C GLU A 129 -16.63 8.54 2.33
N ILE A 130 -16.40 8.67 3.64
CA ILE A 130 -17.22 9.52 4.52
C ILE A 130 -16.58 10.90 4.69
N VAL A 131 -15.26 10.92 4.98
CA VAL A 131 -14.58 12.15 5.38
C VAL A 131 -14.37 13.09 4.19
N PHE A 132 -14.04 12.57 3.00
CA PHE A 132 -13.75 13.42 1.85
C PHE A 132 -14.97 14.23 1.38
N PRO A 133 -16.18 13.65 1.19
CA PRO A 133 -17.37 14.44 0.86
C PRO A 133 -17.71 15.50 1.91
N LEU A 134 -17.61 15.15 3.19
CA LEU A 134 -17.82 16.11 4.30
C LEU A 134 -16.81 17.26 4.28
N LEU A 135 -15.55 16.95 3.98
CA LEU A 135 -14.51 17.96 3.83
C LEU A 135 -14.80 18.92 2.68
N VAL A 136 -15.18 18.36 1.51
CA VAL A 136 -15.58 19.16 0.33
C VAL A 136 -16.76 20.06 0.64
N ASP A 137 -17.77 19.55 1.33
CA ASP A 137 -18.94 20.33 1.78
C ASP A 137 -18.54 21.50 2.68
N ARG A 138 -17.65 21.26 3.65
CA ARG A 138 -17.18 22.29 4.58
C ARG A 138 -16.34 23.35 3.86
N ILE A 139 -15.46 22.95 2.95
CA ILE A 139 -14.69 23.89 2.11
C ILE A 139 -15.65 24.79 1.33
N GLY A 140 -16.67 24.22 0.67
CA GLY A 140 -17.65 24.99 -0.09
C GLY A 140 -18.47 25.98 0.73
N LYS A 141 -18.63 25.74 2.03
CA LYS A 141 -19.33 26.61 2.99
C LYS A 141 -18.38 27.55 3.76
N GLY A 142 -17.07 27.48 3.52
CA GLY A 142 -16.06 28.24 4.29
C GLY A 142 -15.97 27.85 5.76
N GLY A 143 -16.32 26.57 6.07
CA GLY A 143 -16.34 26.05 7.43
C GLY A 143 -15.00 25.51 7.92
N GLU A 144 -14.89 25.29 9.24
CA GLU A 144 -13.73 24.64 9.88
C GLU A 144 -13.62 23.18 9.46
N VAL A 145 -12.40 22.70 9.21
CA VAL A 145 -12.12 21.34 8.72
C VAL A 145 -11.17 20.54 9.61
N SER A 146 -10.53 21.18 10.57
CA SER A 146 -9.50 20.58 11.42
C SER A 146 -10.05 19.57 12.43
N ASP A 147 -11.34 19.56 12.70
CA ASP A 147 -12.04 18.65 13.59
C ASP A 147 -12.50 17.35 12.91
N LEU A 148 -12.38 17.26 11.58
CA LEU A 148 -12.76 16.05 10.84
C LEU A 148 -11.78 14.91 11.13
N PRO A 149 -12.28 13.67 11.32
CA PRO A 149 -11.45 12.52 11.65
C PRO A 149 -10.42 12.24 10.53
N GLY A 150 -9.16 12.02 10.92
CA GLY A 150 -8.08 11.70 9.99
C GLY A 150 -7.62 12.85 9.08
N VAL A 151 -8.15 14.06 9.27
CA VAL A 151 -7.72 15.23 8.49
C VAL A 151 -6.43 15.82 9.07
N HIS A 152 -5.47 16.07 8.17
CA HIS A 152 -4.19 16.72 8.46
C HIS A 152 -4.09 18.00 7.61
N LEU A 153 -3.67 19.11 8.23
CA LEU A 153 -3.51 20.40 7.56
C LEU A 153 -2.03 20.76 7.41
N ALA A 154 -1.62 21.23 6.25
CA ALA A 154 -0.24 21.67 5.99
C ALA A 154 0.19 22.80 6.96
N SER A 155 -0.70 23.71 7.33
CA SER A 155 -0.44 24.79 8.29
C SER A 155 -0.09 24.28 9.69
N GLN A 156 -0.63 23.14 10.11
CA GLN A 156 -0.33 22.52 11.40
C GLN A 156 1.03 21.80 11.38
N ILE A 157 1.42 21.25 10.23
CA ILE A 157 2.70 20.53 10.06
C ILE A 157 3.87 21.51 10.00
N ALA A 158 3.70 22.67 9.36
CA ALA A 158 4.74 23.71 9.28
C ALA A 158 5.17 24.22 10.67
N LEU A 159 4.28 24.19 11.67
CA LEU A 159 4.55 24.60 13.06
C LEU A 159 5.36 23.56 13.86
N THR A 160 5.41 22.30 13.39
CA THR A 160 6.11 21.21 14.08
C THR A 160 7.49 20.91 13.49
N ASN A 161 7.76 21.37 12.26
CA ASN A 161 9.01 21.09 11.54
C ASN A 161 9.95 22.30 11.52
N THR A 162 10.61 22.60 12.64
CA THR A 162 11.79 23.51 12.69
C THR A 162 13.10 22.71 12.59
N SER A 163 13.17 21.69 11.75
CA SER A 163 14.45 21.02 11.40
C SER A 163 14.82 21.33 9.96
N PRO A 164 16.10 21.65 9.69
CA PRO A 164 16.55 22.12 8.38
C PRO A 164 16.44 21.02 7.32
N CYS A 165 15.90 21.42 6.19
CA CYS A 165 15.81 20.66 4.95
C CYS A 165 17.19 20.04 4.59
N LEU A 166 17.32 18.73 4.65
CA LEU A 166 18.50 18.01 4.16
C LEU A 166 18.47 18.04 2.64
N SER A 167 19.36 18.84 2.06
CA SER A 167 19.63 18.86 0.64
C SER A 167 20.24 17.52 0.19
N PHE A 168 19.63 16.88 -0.80
CA PHE A 168 20.15 15.67 -1.44
C PHE A 168 21.54 15.90 -2.05
N PRO A 169 22.49 14.97 -1.92
CA PRO A 169 23.70 15.00 -2.71
C PRO A 169 23.36 14.66 -4.16
N ARG A 170 23.59 15.62 -5.07
CA ARG A 170 23.60 15.36 -6.51
C ARG A 170 24.66 14.30 -6.83
N LYS A 171 24.32 13.32 -7.68
CA LYS A 171 25.26 12.35 -8.27
C LYS A 171 26.51 13.11 -8.71
N ARG A 172 27.66 12.77 -8.13
CA ARG A 172 28.95 13.15 -8.67
C ARG A 172 29.30 12.18 -9.79
N GLU A 173 29.46 12.72 -10.97
CA GLU A 173 30.19 12.06 -12.05
C GLU A 173 31.65 11.87 -11.61
N SER A 174 32.16 10.69 -11.89
CA SER A 174 33.55 10.30 -11.60
C SER A 174 34.51 11.11 -12.46
N THR A 175 35.29 11.96 -11.81
CA THR A 175 36.61 12.40 -12.33
C THR A 175 37.64 12.30 -11.22
N SER A 176 38.78 11.78 -11.64
CA SER A 176 39.95 11.33 -10.91
C SER A 176 40.63 12.36 -10.02
N LEU A 177 41.10 11.87 -8.87
CA LEU A 177 42.33 12.14 -8.12
C LEU A 177 43.00 13.53 -8.22
N SER A 178 43.08 14.25 -7.09
CA SER A 178 44.35 14.75 -6.57
C SER A 178 44.27 14.99 -5.06
N THR A 179 45.26 14.49 -4.36
CA THR A 179 45.60 14.68 -2.97
C THR A 179 46.04 16.11 -2.75
N ASP A 180 45.46 16.81 -1.76
CA ASP A 180 46.23 17.75 -0.92
C ASP A 180 45.43 18.07 0.36
N VAL A 181 46.09 17.78 1.47
CA VAL A 181 45.61 18.02 2.84
C VAL A 181 46.16 19.35 3.27
N ASP A 182 45.34 20.33 3.61
CA ASP A 182 45.76 21.54 4.33
C ASP A 182 45.25 21.52 5.78
N PRO A 183 46.13 21.49 6.77
CA PRO A 183 45.78 21.42 8.18
C PRO A 183 45.85 22.81 8.83
N ARG A 184 44.78 23.57 8.82
CA ARG A 184 44.62 24.73 9.71
C ARG A 184 43.16 25.06 9.94
N PHE A 185 42.63 24.60 11.09
CA PHE A 185 41.80 25.38 11.99
C PHE A 185 41.64 24.65 13.32
N ARG A 186 42.48 25.08 14.26
CA ARG A 186 42.27 24.88 15.70
C ARG A 186 41.73 26.18 16.29
N GLY A 187 40.84 26.04 17.20
CA GLY A 187 40.71 26.94 18.34
C GLY A 187 39.48 27.85 18.33
N GLY A 188 38.76 27.82 19.44
CA GLY A 188 37.83 28.88 19.85
C GLY A 188 36.74 28.39 20.78
N ASP A 189 37.03 28.44 22.05
CA ASP A 189 36.25 28.12 23.25
C ASP A 189 34.85 28.77 23.36
N ASP A 190 33.97 27.98 23.98
CA ASP A 190 33.12 28.32 25.15
C ASP A 190 32.18 29.53 25.07
N GLN A 191 30.88 29.20 25.06
CA GLN A 191 29.94 29.89 25.94
C GLN A 191 28.67 29.01 26.11
N SER A 192 28.60 28.40 27.29
CA SER A 192 27.43 27.77 27.88
C SER A 192 26.24 28.75 27.90
N SER A 193 25.25 28.53 27.08
CA SER A 193 23.92 29.05 27.26
C SER A 193 22.92 27.90 27.46
N SER A 194 22.67 27.61 28.72
CA SER A 194 21.66 26.67 29.16
C SER A 194 20.26 27.18 28.82
N TYR A 195 19.80 26.89 27.60
CA TYR A 195 18.37 26.95 27.32
C TYR A 195 17.75 25.63 27.76
N ARG A 196 17.00 25.68 28.85
CA ARG A 196 16.07 24.61 29.20
C ARG A 196 15.11 24.45 28.06
N VAL A 197 15.25 23.36 27.32
CA VAL A 197 14.20 22.87 26.40
C VAL A 197 13.03 22.53 27.28
N ALA A 198 12.03 23.41 27.32
CA ALA A 198 10.74 23.11 27.90
C ALA A 198 10.17 21.92 27.13
N ASP A 199 9.83 20.86 27.85
CA ASP A 199 9.07 19.71 27.39
C ASP A 199 7.76 20.18 26.75
N VAL A 200 7.76 20.37 25.44
CA VAL A 200 6.55 20.54 24.64
C VAL A 200 6.44 19.32 23.70
N ARG A 201 6.53 18.15 24.29
CA ARG A 201 5.97 16.91 23.73
C ARG A 201 4.64 16.64 24.43
N ALA A 202 3.67 17.54 24.30
CA ALA A 202 2.30 17.09 24.26
C ALA A 202 2.15 16.36 22.92
N GLU A 203 2.34 15.05 22.94
CA GLU A 203 1.88 14.16 21.88
C GLU A 203 0.37 14.44 21.74
N ARG A 204 0.01 15.32 20.79
CA ARG A 204 -1.37 15.35 20.35
C ARG A 204 -1.61 13.97 19.76
N GLU A 205 -2.50 13.21 20.37
CA GLU A 205 -2.97 11.97 19.78
C GLU A 205 -3.30 12.25 18.33
N PRO A 206 -2.83 11.38 17.38
CA PRO A 206 -3.17 11.56 15.98
C PRO A 206 -4.69 11.67 15.87
N PRO A 207 -5.23 12.54 15.00
CA PRO A 207 -6.67 12.72 14.89
C PRO A 207 -7.34 11.36 14.71
N SER A 208 -8.38 11.09 15.49
CA SER A 208 -9.11 9.82 15.44
C SER A 208 -9.53 9.56 13.99
N ARG A 209 -9.16 8.41 13.45
CA ARG A 209 -9.55 8.03 12.08
C ARG A 209 -10.99 7.50 12.09
N HIS A 210 -11.72 7.80 11.03
CA HIS A 210 -13.02 7.19 10.80
C HIS A 210 -12.83 5.85 10.07
N PHE A 211 -13.48 4.81 10.56
CA PHE A 211 -13.63 3.52 9.91
C PHE A 211 -15.10 3.13 9.90
N GLU A 212 -15.70 3.01 8.70
CA GLU A 212 -17.09 2.59 8.58
C GLU A 212 -17.27 1.14 9.04
N GLU A 213 -18.17 0.92 10.01
CA GLU A 213 -18.40 -0.41 10.59
C GLU A 213 -19.13 -1.34 9.62
N ASN A 214 -20.17 -0.82 8.96
CA ASN A 214 -20.94 -1.55 7.96
C ASN A 214 -20.55 -1.13 6.55
N LEU A 215 -19.70 -1.92 5.89
CA LEU A 215 -19.24 -1.58 4.55
C LEU A 215 -20.36 -1.59 3.49
N ASP A 216 -21.54 -2.17 3.76
CA ASP A 216 -22.67 -2.13 2.84
C ASP A 216 -23.28 -0.73 2.74
N ASP A 217 -23.08 0.14 3.73
CA ASP A 217 -23.53 1.53 3.72
C ASP A 217 -22.65 2.42 2.82
N LEU A 218 -21.45 1.96 2.48
CA LEU A 218 -20.56 2.67 1.57
C LEU A 218 -20.98 2.43 0.11
N PRO A 219 -21.13 3.50 -0.70
CA PRO A 219 -21.47 3.35 -2.10
C PRO A 219 -20.40 2.60 -2.88
N LEU A 220 -20.85 1.81 -3.84
CA LEU A 220 -19.97 1.14 -4.79
C LEU A 220 -19.87 1.98 -6.07
N PRO A 221 -18.66 2.08 -6.66
CA PRO A 221 -18.48 2.86 -7.86
C PRO A 221 -19.15 2.17 -9.06
N GLU A 222 -19.90 2.97 -9.83
CA GLU A 222 -20.40 2.52 -11.12
C GLU A 222 -19.26 2.14 -12.05
N PRO A 223 -19.36 1.02 -12.78
CA PRO A 223 -18.24 0.50 -13.58
C PRO A 223 -17.65 1.53 -14.57
N ASP A 224 -18.49 2.26 -15.26
CA ASP A 224 -18.08 3.23 -16.28
C ASP A 224 -17.30 4.43 -15.71
N LEU A 225 -17.41 4.63 -14.41
CA LEU A 225 -16.70 5.71 -13.72
C LEU A 225 -15.18 5.50 -13.69
N TRP A 226 -14.70 4.25 -13.61
CA TRP A 226 -13.29 3.95 -13.31
C TRP A 226 -12.68 2.78 -14.09
N ILE A 227 -13.50 1.96 -14.72
CA ILE A 227 -13.01 0.87 -15.59
C ILE A 227 -12.81 1.43 -16.99
N PRO A 228 -11.58 1.45 -17.51
CA PRO A 228 -11.32 2.05 -18.81
C PRO A 228 -11.98 1.25 -19.93
N PRO A 229 -12.42 1.92 -21.02
CA PRO A 229 -12.93 1.25 -22.19
C PRO A 229 -11.96 0.18 -22.72
N GLY A 230 -12.50 -1.00 -23.03
CA GLY A 230 -11.68 -2.12 -23.53
C GLY A 230 -10.90 -2.88 -22.46
N ALA A 231 -11.16 -2.67 -21.17
CA ALA A 231 -10.55 -3.42 -20.08
C ALA A 231 -10.71 -4.93 -20.22
N SER A 232 -11.87 -5.40 -20.67
CA SER A 232 -12.11 -6.82 -20.96
C SER A 232 -11.22 -7.39 -22.07
N LYS A 233 -10.98 -6.62 -23.14
CA LYS A 233 -10.09 -7.01 -24.23
C LYS A 233 -8.63 -7.05 -23.78
N ARG A 234 -8.24 -6.17 -22.88
CA ARG A 234 -6.89 -6.13 -22.28
C ARG A 234 -6.71 -7.18 -21.19
N LYS A 235 -7.74 -7.95 -20.86
CA LYS A 235 -7.74 -8.96 -19.78
C LYS A 235 -7.27 -8.38 -18.43
N LEU A 236 -7.61 -7.13 -18.14
CA LEU A 236 -7.26 -6.50 -16.88
C LEU A 236 -7.92 -7.22 -15.70
N TRP A 237 -7.21 -7.30 -14.61
CA TRP A 237 -7.76 -7.74 -13.32
C TRP A 237 -8.44 -6.56 -12.64
N VAL A 238 -9.75 -6.67 -12.45
CA VAL A 238 -10.56 -5.65 -11.77
C VAL A 238 -10.49 -5.91 -10.28
N PRO A 239 -9.95 -4.97 -9.47
CA PRO A 239 -9.91 -5.16 -8.03
C PRO A 239 -11.31 -5.08 -7.43
N VAL A 240 -11.60 -5.99 -6.50
CA VAL A 240 -12.81 -6.01 -5.68
C VAL A 240 -12.41 -6.21 -4.22
N GLN A 241 -13.16 -5.62 -3.30
CA GLN A 241 -12.88 -5.71 -1.87
C GLN A 241 -14.13 -6.11 -1.11
N SER A 242 -14.08 -7.28 -0.47
CA SER A 242 -15.20 -7.80 0.32
C SER A 242 -15.10 -7.41 1.80
N ARG A 243 -13.90 -7.06 2.25
CA ARG A 243 -13.62 -6.70 3.65
C ARG A 243 -12.44 -5.77 3.78
N ARG A 244 -12.37 -5.07 4.90
CA ARG A 244 -11.28 -4.18 5.30
C ARG A 244 -10.80 -4.52 6.70
N GLY A 245 -9.57 -4.13 7.00
CA GLY A 245 -8.91 -4.39 8.28
C GLY A 245 -8.20 -5.74 8.31
N CYS A 246 -7.22 -5.86 9.22
CA CYS A 246 -6.46 -7.07 9.43
C CYS A 246 -6.11 -7.22 10.91
N PRO A 247 -6.59 -8.27 11.60
CA PRO A 247 -6.31 -8.51 13.02
C PRO A 247 -4.96 -9.16 13.24
N LEU A 248 -4.24 -9.51 12.16
CA LEU A 248 -2.91 -10.07 12.23
C LEU A 248 -1.90 -8.97 12.54
N ASP A 249 -0.96 -9.29 13.37
CA ASP A 249 0.05 -8.38 13.89
C ASP A 249 1.47 -8.79 13.44
N CYS A 250 1.60 -9.14 12.16
CA CYS A 250 2.90 -9.40 11.53
C CYS A 250 3.84 -8.22 11.76
N THR A 251 5.08 -8.51 12.19
CA THR A 251 6.00 -7.51 12.74
C THR A 251 6.38 -6.38 11.77
N PHE A 252 6.30 -6.62 10.47
CA PHE A 252 6.73 -5.70 9.40
C PHE A 252 5.56 -4.98 8.71
N CYS A 253 4.30 -5.35 8.99
CA CYS A 253 3.17 -5.01 8.14
C CYS A 253 2.54 -3.67 8.50
N SER A 254 2.31 -2.81 7.49
CA SER A 254 1.65 -1.50 7.63
C SER A 254 0.13 -1.53 7.45
N THR A 255 -0.48 -2.68 7.18
CA THR A 255 -1.92 -2.77 6.86
C THR A 255 -2.81 -2.19 7.96
N SER A 256 -2.47 -2.42 9.23
CA SER A 256 -3.23 -1.86 10.36
C SER A 256 -3.19 -0.32 10.43
N ALA A 257 -2.15 0.30 9.87
CA ALA A 257 -2.05 1.75 9.74
C ALA A 257 -2.96 2.31 8.61
N ILE A 258 -3.37 1.48 7.66
CA ILE A 258 -4.21 1.86 6.53
C ILE A 258 -5.69 1.58 6.82
N GLU A 259 -6.02 0.33 7.17
CA GLU A 259 -7.40 -0.17 7.24
C GLU A 259 -7.87 -0.51 8.67
N GLY A 260 -7.01 -0.33 9.67
CA GLY A 260 -7.32 -0.71 11.05
C GLY A 260 -7.12 -2.22 11.32
N ARG A 261 -7.40 -2.62 12.58
CA ARG A 261 -7.22 -4.01 13.04
C ARG A 261 -8.50 -4.82 13.01
N GLU A 262 -9.65 -4.18 13.07
CA GLU A 262 -10.95 -4.86 13.08
C GLU A 262 -11.37 -5.22 11.66
N ILE A 263 -11.84 -6.47 11.49
CA ILE A 263 -12.39 -6.90 10.19
C ILE A 263 -13.81 -6.38 10.05
N ARG A 264 -14.02 -5.53 9.07
CA ARG A 264 -15.32 -5.02 8.64
C ARG A 264 -15.63 -5.59 7.26
N ARG A 265 -16.87 -5.93 7.00
CA ARG A 265 -17.25 -6.74 5.84
C ARG A 265 -18.46 -6.16 5.11
N ARG A 266 -18.47 -6.34 3.81
CA ARG A 266 -19.69 -6.27 3.02
C ARG A 266 -20.43 -7.59 3.18
N SER A 267 -21.76 -7.57 3.11
CA SER A 267 -22.52 -8.82 3.03
C SER A 267 -22.16 -9.57 1.73
N PRO A 268 -22.10 -10.90 1.74
CA PRO A 268 -21.85 -11.67 0.52
C PRO A 268 -22.81 -11.32 -0.62
N ALA A 269 -24.09 -11.08 -0.31
CA ALA A 269 -25.09 -10.67 -1.29
C ALA A 269 -24.74 -9.33 -1.96
N HIS A 270 -24.21 -8.36 -1.18
CA HIS A 270 -23.77 -7.06 -1.70
C HIS A 270 -22.56 -7.22 -2.63
N VAL A 271 -21.59 -8.06 -2.24
CA VAL A 271 -20.42 -8.36 -3.07
C VAL A 271 -20.82 -9.03 -4.39
N VAL A 272 -21.72 -10.02 -4.34
CA VAL A 272 -22.19 -10.73 -5.54
C VAL A 272 -22.96 -9.79 -6.47
N LYS A 273 -23.82 -8.91 -5.94
CA LYS A 273 -24.50 -7.89 -6.73
C LYS A 273 -23.49 -6.99 -7.44
N TRP A 274 -22.46 -6.55 -6.73
CA TRP A 274 -21.40 -5.71 -7.31
C TRP A 274 -20.62 -6.45 -8.41
N LEU A 275 -20.22 -7.70 -8.18
CA LEU A 275 -19.58 -8.53 -9.20
C LEU A 275 -20.46 -8.69 -10.46
N ALA A 276 -21.78 -8.82 -10.30
CA ALA A 276 -22.71 -8.90 -11.41
C ALA A 276 -22.76 -7.59 -12.23
N GLU A 277 -22.73 -6.42 -11.57
CA GLU A 277 -22.63 -5.12 -12.26
C GLU A 277 -21.30 -4.98 -13.01
N LEU A 278 -20.18 -5.27 -12.35
CA LEU A 278 -18.85 -5.24 -12.98
C LEU A 278 -18.77 -6.22 -14.17
N ARG A 279 -19.44 -7.35 -14.09
CA ARG A 279 -19.49 -8.36 -15.15
C ARG A 279 -20.14 -7.84 -16.43
N LYS A 280 -21.07 -6.88 -16.35
CA LYS A 280 -21.74 -6.25 -17.50
C LYS A 280 -20.75 -5.50 -18.40
N THR A 281 -19.60 -5.04 -17.90
CA THR A 281 -18.51 -4.43 -18.71
C THR A 281 -17.81 -5.44 -19.62
N GLY A 282 -18.13 -6.74 -19.52
CA GLY A 282 -17.44 -7.81 -20.22
C GLY A 282 -16.21 -8.36 -19.48
N CYS A 283 -15.76 -7.72 -18.39
CA CYS A 283 -14.65 -8.21 -17.57
C CYS A 283 -15.01 -9.52 -16.87
N ARG A 284 -14.06 -10.43 -16.79
CA ARG A 284 -14.19 -11.73 -16.09
C ARG A 284 -13.15 -11.92 -14.99
N ASN A 285 -12.03 -11.21 -15.08
CA ASN A 285 -10.91 -11.37 -14.17
C ASN A 285 -11.07 -10.40 -13.00
N PHE A 286 -11.24 -10.92 -11.79
CA PHE A 286 -11.41 -10.13 -10.57
C PHE A 286 -10.37 -10.52 -9.54
N ASN A 287 -9.66 -9.51 -9.02
CA ASN A 287 -8.70 -9.68 -7.94
C ASN A 287 -9.31 -9.22 -6.62
N PHE A 288 -9.54 -10.14 -5.70
CA PHE A 288 -9.92 -9.78 -4.33
C PHE A 288 -8.71 -9.17 -3.63
N VAL A 289 -8.77 -7.85 -3.42
CA VAL A 289 -7.71 -7.09 -2.72
C VAL A 289 -7.90 -7.07 -1.20
N ASP A 290 -8.65 -8.01 -0.68
CA ASP A 290 -8.77 -8.28 0.75
C ASP A 290 -7.41 -8.65 1.33
N ASN A 291 -7.05 -8.13 2.51
CA ASN A 291 -5.76 -8.47 3.14
C ASN A 291 -5.62 -9.97 3.47
N VAL A 292 -6.74 -10.63 3.74
CA VAL A 292 -6.86 -12.07 3.98
C VAL A 292 -8.23 -12.56 3.53
N PHE A 293 -8.33 -13.15 2.34
CA PHE A 293 -9.62 -13.60 1.78
C PHE A 293 -10.28 -14.70 2.60
N ASN A 294 -9.52 -15.63 3.13
CA ASN A 294 -10.03 -16.82 3.84
C ASN A 294 -10.34 -16.60 5.32
N PHE A 295 -10.28 -15.36 5.83
CA PHE A 295 -10.60 -15.10 7.23
C PHE A 295 -11.65 -13.98 7.40
N PRO A 296 -12.74 -14.22 8.18
CA PRO A 296 -13.12 -15.50 8.81
C PRO A 296 -13.55 -16.55 7.79
N PRO A 297 -13.28 -17.84 8.02
CA PRO A 297 -13.53 -18.89 7.02
C PRO A 297 -15.01 -19.05 6.66
N ASP A 298 -15.92 -18.94 7.62
CA ASP A 298 -17.37 -19.08 7.36
C ASP A 298 -17.87 -18.01 6.39
N TYR A 299 -17.39 -16.78 6.52
CA TYR A 299 -17.73 -15.71 5.59
C TYR A 299 -17.18 -15.98 4.18
N ALA A 300 -15.94 -16.48 4.07
CA ALA A 300 -15.35 -16.82 2.78
C ALA A 300 -16.12 -17.97 2.09
N LYS A 301 -16.52 -19.00 2.86
CA LYS A 301 -17.36 -20.11 2.36
C LYS A 301 -18.73 -19.60 1.89
N ASP A 302 -19.38 -18.73 2.67
CA ASP A 302 -20.69 -18.17 2.28
C ASP A 302 -20.58 -17.30 1.02
N LEU A 303 -19.57 -16.43 0.93
CA LEU A 303 -19.32 -15.64 -0.28
C LEU A 303 -19.11 -16.54 -1.51
N CYS A 304 -18.28 -17.58 -1.39
CA CYS A 304 -18.06 -18.53 -2.49
C CYS A 304 -19.37 -19.26 -2.90
N ARG A 305 -20.20 -19.70 -1.95
CA ARG A 305 -21.49 -20.34 -2.25
C ARG A 305 -22.42 -19.40 -3.03
N GLN A 306 -22.50 -18.14 -2.63
CA GLN A 306 -23.34 -17.15 -3.30
C GLN A 306 -22.80 -16.79 -4.69
N VAL A 307 -21.47 -16.70 -4.87
CA VAL A 307 -20.84 -16.52 -6.20
C VAL A 307 -21.14 -17.71 -7.11
N ILE A 308 -21.07 -18.95 -6.60
CA ILE A 308 -21.43 -20.16 -7.35
C ILE A 308 -22.89 -20.11 -7.78
N GLN A 309 -23.80 -19.75 -6.86
CA GLN A 309 -25.23 -19.67 -7.14
C GLN A 309 -25.56 -18.60 -8.21
N ALA A 310 -24.81 -17.50 -8.24
CA ALA A 310 -24.99 -16.43 -9.21
C ALA A 310 -24.51 -16.78 -10.64
N ASP A 311 -23.71 -17.81 -10.81
CA ASP A 311 -23.19 -18.36 -12.09
C ASP A 311 -22.68 -17.28 -13.06
N LEU A 312 -21.85 -16.37 -12.57
CA LEU A 312 -21.34 -15.21 -13.33
C LEU A 312 -20.18 -15.54 -14.28
N GLY A 313 -19.64 -16.76 -14.25
CA GLY A 313 -18.51 -17.20 -15.07
C GLY A 313 -17.25 -16.37 -14.82
N LEU A 314 -16.87 -16.22 -13.54
CA LEU A 314 -15.75 -15.38 -13.10
C LEU A 314 -14.42 -16.14 -13.11
N HIS A 315 -13.34 -15.37 -13.20
CA HIS A 315 -12.00 -15.80 -12.85
C HIS A 315 -11.55 -14.97 -11.64
N LEU A 316 -11.27 -15.63 -10.54
CA LEU A 316 -10.92 -14.97 -9.28
C LEU A 316 -9.45 -15.19 -8.94
N TRP A 317 -8.83 -14.14 -8.42
CA TRP A 317 -7.52 -14.16 -7.78
C TRP A 317 -7.67 -13.66 -6.35
N CYS A 318 -7.21 -14.44 -5.37
CA CYS A 318 -7.40 -14.13 -3.95
C CYS A 318 -6.08 -14.14 -3.21
N LEU A 319 -5.89 -13.18 -2.28
CA LEU A 319 -4.80 -13.22 -1.30
C LEU A 319 -5.27 -14.00 -0.08
N ILE A 320 -4.56 -15.08 0.25
CA ILE A 320 -4.88 -15.93 1.40
C ILE A 320 -3.79 -15.88 2.47
N TYR A 321 -4.16 -16.25 3.67
CA TYR A 321 -3.26 -16.53 4.77
C TYR A 321 -3.24 -18.06 4.99
N PRO A 322 -2.08 -18.75 5.00
CA PRO A 322 -2.02 -20.21 4.98
C PRO A 322 -2.39 -20.84 6.34
N LYS A 323 -3.55 -20.46 6.85
CA LYS A 323 -4.21 -20.98 8.04
C LYS A 323 -5.72 -20.83 7.90
N TRP A 324 -6.50 -21.60 8.63
CA TRP A 324 -7.97 -21.60 8.58
C TRP A 324 -8.53 -21.97 7.18
N ILE A 325 -7.84 -22.87 6.51
CA ILE A 325 -8.22 -23.40 5.21
C ILE A 325 -8.48 -24.90 5.36
N ASP A 326 -9.62 -25.33 4.86
CA ASP A 326 -9.99 -26.75 4.77
C ASP A 326 -10.37 -27.11 3.33
N ALA A 327 -10.51 -28.40 3.07
CA ALA A 327 -10.84 -28.92 1.73
C ALA A 327 -12.16 -28.36 1.19
N GLU A 328 -13.16 -28.11 2.06
CA GLU A 328 -14.43 -27.50 1.65
C GLU A 328 -14.23 -26.08 1.11
N LEU A 329 -13.42 -25.23 1.78
CA LEU A 329 -13.16 -23.88 1.32
C LEU A 329 -12.44 -23.90 -0.03
N VAL A 330 -11.43 -24.76 -0.20
CA VAL A 330 -10.68 -24.89 -1.46
C VAL A 330 -11.61 -25.33 -2.60
N GLU A 331 -12.47 -26.34 -2.38
CA GLU A 331 -13.47 -26.76 -3.36
C GLU A 331 -14.42 -25.62 -3.73
N LEU A 332 -14.96 -24.91 -2.73
CA LEU A 332 -15.84 -23.78 -2.95
C LEU A 332 -15.15 -22.66 -3.72
N MET A 333 -13.90 -22.33 -3.41
CA MET A 333 -13.11 -21.33 -4.15
C MET A 333 -12.94 -21.74 -5.62
N GLY A 334 -12.55 -22.99 -5.90
CA GLY A 334 -12.42 -23.52 -7.25
C GLY A 334 -13.72 -23.42 -8.05
N ARG A 335 -14.85 -23.84 -7.45
CA ARG A 335 -16.20 -23.77 -8.06
C ARG A 335 -16.67 -22.33 -8.26
N ALA A 336 -16.31 -21.40 -7.36
CA ALA A 336 -16.60 -19.98 -7.51
C ALA A 336 -15.78 -19.31 -8.64
N GLY A 337 -14.82 -20.03 -9.23
CA GLY A 337 -13.98 -19.55 -10.33
C GLY A 337 -12.60 -19.06 -9.91
N CYS A 338 -12.13 -19.37 -8.70
CA CYS A 338 -10.77 -19.07 -8.30
C CYS A 338 -9.78 -19.83 -9.20
N ARG A 339 -8.90 -19.08 -9.86
CA ARG A 339 -7.86 -19.60 -10.76
C ARG A 339 -6.48 -19.45 -10.18
N GLN A 340 -6.31 -18.48 -9.30
CA GLN A 340 -5.04 -18.16 -8.71
C GLN A 340 -5.21 -17.70 -7.25
N ILE A 341 -4.28 -18.12 -6.41
CA ILE A 341 -4.09 -17.56 -5.08
C ILE A 341 -2.70 -16.94 -4.96
N SER A 342 -2.59 -15.95 -4.07
CA SER A 342 -1.31 -15.47 -3.56
C SER A 342 -1.26 -15.68 -2.05
N PHE A 343 -0.09 -16.03 -1.51
CA PHE A 343 0.08 -16.17 -0.07
C PHE A 343 1.49 -15.82 0.39
N GLY A 344 1.55 -15.05 1.48
CA GLY A 344 2.80 -14.72 2.14
C GLY A 344 3.18 -15.80 3.14
N PHE A 345 3.95 -16.81 2.71
CA PHE A 345 4.52 -17.75 3.67
C PHE A 345 5.77 -17.19 4.36
N GLU A 346 6.42 -16.20 3.76
CA GLU A 346 7.49 -15.31 4.23
C GLU A 346 8.80 -16.02 4.59
N SER A 347 8.79 -17.22 5.14
CA SER A 347 9.97 -18.02 5.49
C SER A 347 9.67 -19.51 5.44
N GLY A 348 10.68 -20.32 5.15
CA GLY A 348 10.67 -21.75 5.33
C GLY A 348 11.29 -22.18 6.67
N SER A 349 11.57 -21.27 7.58
CA SER A 349 12.05 -21.57 8.92
C SER A 349 10.98 -21.25 9.96
N ASP A 350 10.58 -22.22 10.78
CA ASP A 350 9.59 -22.00 11.85
C ASP A 350 10.07 -20.99 12.89
N GLU A 351 11.38 -20.84 13.09
CA GLU A 351 11.94 -19.82 13.97
C GLU A 351 11.69 -18.42 13.37
N MET A 352 11.96 -18.25 12.09
CA MET A 352 11.71 -16.99 11.40
C MET A 352 10.22 -16.68 11.30
N LEU A 353 9.36 -17.67 11.07
CA LEU A 353 7.91 -17.47 11.09
C LEU A 353 7.44 -16.94 12.45
N ARG A 354 7.97 -17.45 13.55
CA ARG A 354 7.68 -16.92 14.90
C ARG A 354 8.21 -15.50 15.10
N SER A 355 9.43 -15.21 14.65
CA SER A 355 10.02 -13.87 14.69
C SER A 355 9.20 -12.83 13.92
N LEU A 356 8.65 -13.22 12.77
CA LEU A 356 7.72 -12.40 11.96
C LEU A 356 6.29 -12.34 12.51
N ASN A 357 6.03 -13.02 13.63
CA ASN A 357 4.72 -13.18 14.26
C ASN A 357 3.66 -13.81 13.34
N LYS A 358 4.07 -14.82 12.56
CA LYS A 358 3.15 -15.64 11.77
C LYS A 358 2.50 -16.70 12.67
N ARG A 359 1.23 -16.98 12.39
CA ARG A 359 0.41 -17.91 13.20
C ARG A 359 0.28 -19.29 12.55
N PHE A 360 1.20 -19.64 11.68
CA PHE A 360 1.30 -20.94 10.99
C PHE A 360 2.76 -21.41 10.97
N ASP A 361 2.95 -22.69 10.69
CA ASP A 361 4.24 -23.35 10.54
C ASP A 361 4.44 -23.91 9.12
N GLN A 362 5.61 -24.49 8.84
CA GLN A 362 5.94 -25.10 7.55
C GLN A 362 4.93 -26.19 7.14
N LYS A 363 4.44 -26.99 8.09
CA LYS A 363 3.49 -28.08 7.80
C LYS A 363 2.15 -27.54 7.35
N GLU A 364 1.64 -26.49 8.00
CA GLU A 364 0.41 -25.82 7.61
C GLU A 364 0.54 -25.19 6.22
N ILE A 365 1.69 -24.55 5.93
CA ILE A 365 1.97 -23.97 4.60
C ILE A 365 1.94 -25.06 3.52
N SER A 366 2.67 -26.16 3.74
CA SER A 366 2.74 -27.28 2.79
C SER A 366 1.37 -27.88 2.53
N ALA A 367 0.61 -28.19 3.59
CA ALA A 367 -0.72 -28.76 3.48
C ALA A 367 -1.69 -27.85 2.70
N VAL A 368 -1.68 -26.54 3.00
CA VAL A 368 -2.50 -25.58 2.28
C VAL A 368 -2.09 -25.48 0.82
N SER A 369 -0.77 -25.40 0.54
CA SER A 369 -0.26 -25.34 -0.84
C SER A 369 -0.67 -26.57 -1.64
N GLU A 370 -0.58 -27.78 -1.05
CA GLU A 370 -0.97 -29.03 -1.68
C GLU A 370 -2.47 -29.08 -2.01
N MET A 371 -3.35 -28.70 -1.07
CA MET A 371 -4.80 -28.64 -1.32
C MET A 371 -5.15 -27.76 -2.53
N PHE A 372 -4.49 -26.60 -2.70
CA PHE A 372 -4.73 -25.74 -3.86
C PHE A 372 -4.14 -26.33 -5.15
N ALA A 373 -2.98 -27.00 -5.08
CA ALA A 373 -2.40 -27.72 -6.22
C ALA A 373 -3.33 -28.82 -6.74
N GLU A 374 -3.84 -29.66 -5.84
CA GLU A 374 -4.77 -30.75 -6.16
C GLU A 374 -6.08 -30.22 -6.77
N ALA A 375 -6.53 -29.04 -6.35
CA ALA A 375 -7.68 -28.36 -6.92
C ALA A 375 -7.40 -27.67 -8.27
N GLY A 376 -6.14 -27.70 -8.79
CA GLY A 376 -5.75 -27.06 -10.03
C GLY A 376 -5.79 -25.53 -9.98
N ILE A 377 -5.57 -24.95 -8.80
CA ILE A 377 -5.52 -23.50 -8.58
C ILE A 377 -4.07 -23.05 -8.51
N GLU A 378 -3.66 -22.13 -9.38
CA GLU A 378 -2.30 -21.60 -9.43
C GLU A 378 -1.92 -20.88 -8.13
N ARG A 379 -0.67 -21.04 -7.70
CA ARG A 379 -0.16 -20.54 -6.42
C ARG A 379 1.02 -19.62 -6.65
N MET A 380 0.90 -18.39 -6.14
CA MET A 380 2.00 -17.42 -6.09
C MET A 380 2.43 -17.22 -4.64
N GLY A 381 3.67 -17.58 -4.32
CA GLY A 381 4.25 -17.39 -2.99
C GLY A 381 4.98 -16.07 -2.83
N PHE A 382 5.00 -15.53 -1.61
CA PHE A 382 5.87 -14.44 -1.21
C PHE A 382 6.83 -14.91 -0.13
N LEU A 383 8.13 -14.65 -0.32
CA LEU A 383 9.22 -14.96 0.58
C LEU A 383 9.96 -13.68 0.94
N LEU A 384 10.15 -13.44 2.24
CA LEU A 384 10.91 -12.30 2.78
C LEU A 384 12.20 -12.81 3.41
N LEU A 385 13.33 -12.28 3.00
CA LEU A 385 14.65 -12.67 3.51
C LEU A 385 15.40 -11.46 4.06
N GLY A 386 16.15 -11.66 5.12
CA GLY A 386 17.00 -10.66 5.76
C GLY A 386 16.38 -10.03 7.01
N GLY A 387 15.35 -10.66 7.60
CA GLY A 387 14.70 -10.19 8.81
C GLY A 387 15.55 -10.31 10.08
N PRO A 388 15.09 -9.72 11.21
CA PRO A 388 15.79 -9.81 12.50
C PRO A 388 16.01 -11.25 12.95
N GLY A 389 17.25 -11.59 13.28
CA GLY A 389 17.64 -12.92 13.74
C GLY A 389 17.83 -13.96 12.64
N GLU A 390 17.69 -13.60 11.37
CA GLU A 390 17.88 -14.51 10.26
C GLU A 390 19.34 -14.90 10.06
N THR A 391 19.60 -16.16 9.76
CA THR A 391 20.92 -16.71 9.53
C THR A 391 21.07 -17.24 8.10
N LYS A 392 22.31 -17.55 7.66
CA LYS A 392 22.52 -18.20 6.37
C LYS A 392 21.80 -19.54 6.29
N ASP A 393 21.79 -20.30 7.38
CA ASP A 393 21.13 -21.61 7.44
C ASP A 393 19.62 -21.47 7.30
N SER A 394 18.98 -20.50 7.98
CA SER A 394 17.53 -20.27 7.85
C SER A 394 17.14 -19.74 6.47
N VAL A 395 18.03 -18.98 5.80
CA VAL A 395 17.84 -18.60 4.40
C VAL A 395 17.88 -19.82 3.48
N GLU A 396 18.87 -20.70 3.63
CA GLU A 396 18.95 -21.94 2.83
C GLU A 396 17.76 -22.86 3.09
N GLU A 397 17.32 -23.00 4.35
CA GLU A 397 16.08 -23.70 4.71
C GLU A 397 14.88 -23.10 3.98
N SER A 398 14.75 -21.77 3.96
CA SER A 398 13.66 -21.06 3.30
C SER A 398 13.66 -21.24 1.77
N LEU A 399 14.84 -21.22 1.15
CA LEU A 399 14.98 -21.44 -0.30
C LEU A 399 14.66 -22.90 -0.68
N ALA A 400 15.15 -23.88 0.12
CA ALA A 400 14.84 -25.29 -0.08
C ALA A 400 13.34 -25.57 0.13
N PHE A 401 12.73 -24.96 1.14
CA PHE A 401 11.30 -25.06 1.39
C PHE A 401 10.48 -24.47 0.23
N ALA A 402 10.86 -23.32 -0.30
CA ALA A 402 10.21 -22.72 -1.46
C ALA A 402 10.24 -23.64 -2.70
N ASP A 403 11.37 -24.33 -2.93
CA ASP A 403 11.48 -25.36 -3.99
C ASP A 403 10.52 -26.54 -3.75
N SER A 404 10.38 -27.00 -2.50
CA SER A 404 9.51 -28.14 -2.15
C SER A 404 8.03 -27.87 -2.38
N LEU A 405 7.61 -26.60 -2.35
CA LEU A 405 6.22 -26.21 -2.58
C LEU A 405 5.78 -26.32 -4.05
N ASN A 406 6.70 -26.42 -5.00
CA ASN A 406 6.43 -26.51 -6.45
C ASN A 406 5.42 -25.45 -6.93
N LEU A 407 5.68 -24.19 -6.59
CA LEU A 407 4.79 -23.05 -6.90
C LEU A 407 4.86 -22.67 -8.38
N GLU A 408 3.77 -22.16 -8.93
CA GLU A 408 3.71 -21.58 -10.28
C GLU A 408 4.45 -20.24 -10.38
N ALA A 409 4.50 -19.48 -9.26
CA ALA A 409 5.28 -18.24 -9.16
C ALA A 409 5.77 -18.00 -7.73
N LEU A 410 6.94 -17.40 -7.61
CA LEU A 410 7.51 -16.97 -6.33
C LEU A 410 8.08 -15.56 -6.46
N LYS A 411 7.74 -14.67 -5.55
CA LYS A 411 8.40 -13.39 -5.39
C LYS A 411 9.27 -13.41 -4.14
N ILE A 412 10.56 -13.16 -4.31
CA ILE A 412 11.53 -13.03 -3.21
C ILE A 412 11.83 -11.55 -2.99
N THR A 413 11.65 -11.10 -1.76
CA THR A 413 12.05 -9.76 -1.31
C THR A 413 13.24 -9.88 -0.37
N VAL A 414 14.31 -9.14 -0.65
CA VAL A 414 15.53 -9.05 0.17
C VAL A 414 15.48 -7.78 0.99
N GLY A 415 15.65 -7.91 2.31
CA GLY A 415 15.46 -6.81 3.25
C GLY A 415 14.00 -6.45 3.48
N LEU A 416 13.67 -6.04 4.68
CA LEU A 416 12.31 -5.70 5.09
C LEU A 416 12.15 -4.18 5.14
N ARG A 417 11.22 -3.62 4.37
CA ARG A 417 10.87 -2.20 4.43
C ARG A 417 10.41 -1.85 5.84
N ILE A 418 11.06 -0.87 6.46
CA ILE A 418 10.70 -0.41 7.82
C ILE A 418 9.59 0.62 7.70
N TYR A 419 8.41 0.31 8.25
CA TYR A 419 7.27 1.22 8.32
C TYR A 419 7.08 1.78 9.74
N PRO A 420 6.62 3.03 9.90
CA PRO A 420 6.39 3.61 11.21
C PRO A 420 5.38 2.79 12.02
N GLN A 421 5.47 2.87 13.35
CA GLN A 421 4.57 2.21 14.31
C GLN A 421 4.54 0.67 14.25
N THR A 422 5.41 0.04 13.45
CA THR A 422 5.54 -1.42 13.41
C THR A 422 6.49 -1.95 14.49
N PRO A 423 6.35 -3.21 14.92
CA PRO A 423 7.37 -3.87 15.76
C PRO A 423 8.77 -3.83 15.13
N LEU A 424 8.87 -4.03 13.81
CA LEU A 424 10.13 -3.97 13.08
C LEU A 424 10.81 -2.58 13.21
N ALA A 425 10.03 -1.49 13.18
CA ALA A 425 10.60 -0.15 13.38
C ALA A 425 11.23 -0.01 14.78
N ARG A 426 10.57 -0.54 15.81
CA ARG A 426 11.13 -0.53 17.18
C ARG A 426 12.42 -1.33 17.29
N THR A 427 12.45 -2.53 16.67
CA THR A 427 13.68 -3.35 16.59
C THR A 427 14.76 -2.60 15.86
N ALA A 428 14.48 -2.00 14.70
CA ALA A 428 15.46 -1.26 13.91
C ALA A 428 16.04 -0.04 14.66
N VAL A 429 15.24 0.65 15.47
CA VAL A 429 15.73 1.74 16.36
C VAL A 429 16.60 1.17 17.47
N ALA A 430 16.18 0.11 18.13
CA ALA A 430 16.92 -0.50 19.23
C ALA A 430 18.30 -1.04 18.79
N GLU A 431 18.40 -1.52 17.56
CA GLU A 431 19.64 -2.02 16.96
C GLU A 431 20.45 -0.93 16.21
N GLY A 432 19.97 0.32 16.21
CA GLY A 432 20.67 1.43 15.57
C GLY A 432 20.65 1.40 14.04
N VAL A 433 19.76 0.62 13.42
CA VAL A 433 19.59 0.56 11.95
C VAL A 433 18.99 1.86 11.44
N VAL A 434 18.04 2.44 12.18
CA VAL A 434 17.44 3.75 11.93
C VAL A 434 17.45 4.60 13.20
N LYS A 435 17.41 5.90 13.05
CA LYS A 435 17.31 6.82 14.19
C LYS A 435 15.90 6.86 14.76
N ALA A 436 15.78 7.16 16.05
CA ALA A 436 14.48 7.24 16.71
C ALA A 436 13.59 8.40 16.22
N ASP A 437 14.20 9.44 15.65
CA ASP A 437 13.55 10.63 15.10
C ASP A 437 13.37 10.56 13.56
N ASP A 438 13.75 9.46 12.92
CA ASP A 438 13.52 9.23 11.48
C ASP A 438 12.01 9.00 11.25
N ASP A 439 11.42 9.79 10.36
CA ASP A 439 10.00 9.65 9.98
C ASP A 439 9.75 8.49 9.02
N LEU A 440 10.81 7.84 8.53
CA LEU A 440 10.80 6.68 7.65
C LEU A 440 10.09 6.90 6.29
N LEU A 441 9.80 8.15 5.93
CA LEU A 441 9.15 8.46 4.65
C LEU A 441 9.99 7.98 3.47
N PHE A 442 11.31 8.28 3.51
CA PHE A 442 12.24 7.72 2.54
C PHE A 442 12.49 6.24 2.83
N PRO A 443 12.64 5.40 1.78
CA PRO A 443 12.77 3.96 1.96
C PRO A 443 13.97 3.59 2.84
N GLN A 444 13.70 3.06 4.02
CA GLN A 444 14.66 2.45 4.93
C GLN A 444 14.34 0.97 5.05
N PHE A 445 15.38 0.13 5.05
CA PHE A 445 15.22 -1.31 5.08
C PHE A 445 16.01 -1.92 6.23
N TYR A 446 15.38 -2.90 6.88
CA TYR A 446 16.09 -3.77 7.79
C TYR A 446 16.71 -4.92 6.99
N LEU A 447 17.99 -5.15 7.21
CA LEU A 447 18.70 -6.33 6.72
C LEU A 447 19.64 -6.80 7.82
N GLN A 448 19.47 -8.07 8.21
CA GLN A 448 20.34 -8.70 9.21
C GLN A 448 21.83 -8.47 8.85
N PRO A 449 22.64 -7.89 9.74
CA PRO A 449 24.01 -7.46 9.42
C PRO A 449 24.89 -8.55 8.83
N GLU A 450 24.78 -9.79 9.36
CA GLU A 450 25.58 -10.94 8.96
C GLU A 450 25.26 -11.45 7.55
N LEU A 451 24.14 -10.99 6.97
CA LEU A 451 23.69 -11.39 5.64
C LEU A 451 24.01 -10.36 4.54
N ARG A 452 24.47 -9.15 4.90
CA ARG A 452 24.61 -8.00 3.97
C ARG A 452 25.44 -8.31 2.72
N ASP A 453 26.60 -8.92 2.91
CA ASP A 453 27.55 -9.16 1.81
C ASP A 453 27.27 -10.46 1.04
N TRP A 454 26.26 -11.22 1.44
CA TRP A 454 26.03 -12.56 0.92
C TRP A 454 24.62 -12.73 0.32
N LEU A 455 23.58 -12.21 0.97
CA LEU A 455 22.18 -12.56 0.66
C LEU A 455 21.77 -12.18 -0.75
N SER A 456 22.16 -11.00 -1.21
CA SER A 456 21.80 -10.50 -2.55
C SER A 456 22.37 -11.37 -3.66
N GLU A 457 23.63 -11.79 -3.56
CA GLU A 457 24.29 -12.68 -4.51
C GLU A 457 23.67 -14.08 -4.44
N ARG A 458 23.39 -14.56 -3.22
CA ARG A 458 22.75 -15.87 -3.03
C ARG A 458 21.36 -15.93 -3.68
N VAL A 459 20.53 -14.90 -3.50
CA VAL A 459 19.21 -14.81 -4.10
C VAL A 459 19.30 -14.65 -5.62
N ALA A 460 20.24 -13.87 -6.14
CA ALA A 460 20.47 -13.75 -7.59
C ALA A 460 20.85 -15.12 -8.21
N THR A 461 21.74 -15.86 -7.56
CA THR A 461 22.11 -17.23 -7.99
C THR A 461 20.92 -18.18 -7.96
N TYR A 462 20.08 -18.10 -6.92
CA TYR A 462 18.88 -18.92 -6.81
C TYR A 462 17.88 -18.63 -7.94
N LYS A 463 17.64 -17.35 -8.24
CA LYS A 463 16.75 -16.90 -9.34
C LYS A 463 17.25 -17.32 -10.72
N ALA A 464 18.55 -17.27 -10.97
CA ALA A 464 19.13 -17.53 -12.28
C ALA A 464 18.76 -18.90 -12.87
N SER A 465 18.49 -19.90 -12.02
CA SER A 465 18.10 -21.26 -12.43
C SER A 465 16.60 -21.53 -12.36
N ARG A 466 15.77 -20.53 -12.01
CA ARG A 466 14.34 -20.70 -11.72
C ARG A 466 13.50 -19.61 -12.39
N PRO A 467 13.02 -19.81 -13.63
CA PRO A 467 12.27 -18.79 -14.37
C PRO A 467 10.92 -18.40 -13.74
N TRP A 468 10.43 -19.19 -12.78
CA TRP A 468 9.21 -18.92 -12.02
C TRP A 468 9.43 -18.03 -10.79
N VAL A 469 10.69 -17.63 -10.52
CA VAL A 469 11.06 -16.75 -9.40
C VAL A 469 11.31 -15.32 -9.90
N ASN A 470 10.56 -14.36 -9.32
CA ASN A 470 10.63 -12.94 -9.62
C ASN A 470 11.34 -12.13 -8.52
#